data_ba7c318d68784906a7d67b2c31a1d6b7
#
_entry.id   ba7c318d68784906a7d67b2c31a1d6b7
#
_cell.length_a   1.000
_cell.length_b   1.000
_cell.length_c   1.000
_cell.angle_alpha   90.00
_cell.angle_beta   90.00
_cell.angle_gamma   90.00
#
_symmetry.space_group_name_H-M   'P 1'
#
loop_
_entity.id
_entity.type
_entity.pdbx_description
1 polymer ?
#
loop_
_entity_poly.entity_id
_entity_poly.type
_entity_poly.pdbx_seq_one_letter_code
_entity_poly.pdbx_strand_id
1 'polypeptide(L)'
;MNKQKTMQLPALEIRQGPTRVLYSFAVDGKLLPQFTTISRLHRETDNGLFGYQRPEVLSHIAEIRRYLESQDPIIPNALVVAFDESVHFEPLPFNNEGCSRMGTLTIPIVDEDDPNKPGWIVDGQQRAAAIREAAIKSFPICITGFIAASDQEQREQFILVNSTRPLPKGLVYELLPATVSTLPSSLQRRRFPATLLARLNQDVNSPLFGLIETPTTPEGTIKDNSILRMLENSLTDGVLYRFRDAETNEPDTERMFTVLCAFWSAVRDVFGEAWVLPPRRSRLTHGAGILAMGFLMDAIADRHRNNRLLSTVEFAADLRPLQEVCRWTEGHWDFGPGLQRKWNEIQNTTKDIRVLSNYLLIQYRTLVWNREVVGNETR
;
A
#
# COMPACT_ATOMS: atom_id res chain seq x y z
N MET A 1 32.71 -23.84 -36.28
CA MET A 1 31.97 -22.63 -35.86
C MET A 1 30.68 -23.12 -35.22
N ASN A 2 30.56 -23.00 -33.89
CA ASN A 2 29.29 -23.34 -33.22
C ASN A 2 28.25 -22.29 -33.68
N LYS A 3 27.16 -22.76 -34.32
CA LYS A 3 26.03 -21.88 -34.64
C LYS A 3 25.47 -21.36 -33.31
N GLN A 4 25.61 -20.05 -33.06
CA GLN A 4 25.00 -19.41 -31.91
C GLN A 4 23.48 -19.68 -31.93
N LYS A 5 22.94 -20.26 -30.90
CA LYS A 5 21.49 -20.47 -30.77
C LYS A 5 20.77 -19.14 -30.77
N THR A 6 19.70 -19.02 -31.52
CA THR A 6 18.88 -17.82 -31.59
C THR A 6 17.43 -18.17 -31.40
N MET A 7 16.68 -17.23 -30.77
CA MET A 7 15.22 -17.27 -30.68
C MET A 7 14.64 -16.23 -31.64
N GLN A 8 13.66 -16.65 -32.43
CA GLN A 8 12.94 -15.79 -33.37
C GLN A 8 11.51 -15.56 -32.85
N LEU A 9 11.12 -14.31 -32.69
CA LEU A 9 9.83 -13.90 -32.13
C LEU A 9 9.13 -12.91 -33.06
N PRO A 10 7.81 -13.04 -33.26
CA PRO A 10 7.01 -11.98 -33.86
C PRO A 10 7.11 -10.72 -33.01
N ALA A 11 7.38 -9.59 -33.64
CA ALA A 11 7.54 -8.32 -32.94
C ALA A 11 6.94 -7.17 -33.72
N LEU A 12 6.51 -6.15 -33.01
CA LEU A 12 6.10 -4.86 -33.57
C LEU A 12 7.22 -3.86 -33.34
N GLU A 13 7.83 -3.38 -34.40
CA GLU A 13 8.72 -2.22 -34.34
C GLU A 13 7.89 -0.94 -34.27
N ILE A 14 8.22 -0.05 -33.33
CA ILE A 14 7.51 1.23 -33.10
C ILE A 14 8.53 2.36 -33.17
N ARG A 15 8.36 3.29 -34.08
CA ARG A 15 9.22 4.46 -34.25
C ARG A 15 8.68 5.63 -33.45
N GLN A 16 9.39 6.01 -32.39
CA GLN A 16 9.04 7.16 -31.53
C GLN A 16 9.76 8.46 -31.95
N GLY A 17 10.70 8.37 -32.86
CA GLY A 17 11.47 9.51 -33.36
C GLY A 17 12.42 9.09 -34.48
N PRO A 18 13.23 10.02 -35.01
CA PRO A 18 14.15 9.73 -36.12
C PRO A 18 15.14 8.60 -35.84
N THR A 19 15.60 8.50 -34.58
CA THR A 19 16.61 7.52 -34.11
C THR A 19 16.11 6.64 -32.97
N ARG A 20 14.84 6.78 -32.54
CA ARG A 20 14.27 6.07 -31.39
C ARG A 20 13.28 5.00 -31.85
N VAL A 21 13.66 3.76 -31.63
CA VAL A 21 12.87 2.59 -32.01
C VAL A 21 12.66 1.71 -30.79
N LEU A 22 11.41 1.27 -30.60
CA LEU A 22 11.04 0.25 -29.64
C LEU A 22 10.57 -1.01 -30.35
N TYR A 23 10.72 -2.15 -29.70
CA TYR A 23 10.21 -3.44 -30.13
C TYR A 23 9.24 -3.98 -29.08
N SER A 24 7.99 -4.24 -29.46
CA SER A 24 7.01 -4.86 -28.57
C SER A 24 6.78 -6.31 -29.01
N PHE A 25 6.96 -7.24 -28.08
CA PHE A 25 6.83 -8.66 -28.34
C PHE A 25 6.44 -9.43 -27.07
N ALA A 26 6.05 -10.68 -27.20
CA ALA A 26 5.77 -11.58 -26.09
C ALA A 26 6.74 -12.76 -26.09
N VAL A 27 7.12 -13.22 -24.90
CA VAL A 27 7.97 -14.38 -24.71
C VAL A 27 7.55 -15.13 -23.45
N ASP A 28 7.84 -16.42 -23.37
CA ASP A 28 7.73 -17.14 -22.10
C ASP A 28 8.74 -16.57 -21.11
N GLY A 29 8.25 -16.03 -20.00
CA GLY A 29 9.08 -15.42 -18.96
C GLY A 29 10.08 -16.38 -18.32
N LYS A 30 9.88 -17.71 -18.45
CA LYS A 30 10.85 -18.74 -18.04
C LYS A 30 12.12 -18.74 -18.90
N LEU A 31 12.07 -18.17 -20.10
CA LEU A 31 13.22 -18.06 -21.00
C LEU A 31 14.06 -16.79 -20.77
N LEU A 32 13.56 -15.83 -19.98
CA LEU A 32 14.28 -14.60 -19.69
C LEU A 32 15.74 -14.81 -19.26
N PRO A 33 16.06 -15.76 -18.37
CA PRO A 33 17.45 -16.00 -17.94
C PRO A 33 18.41 -16.40 -19.08
N GLN A 34 17.90 -16.84 -20.22
CA GLN A 34 18.74 -17.25 -21.36
C GLN A 34 19.20 -16.08 -22.25
N PHE A 35 18.57 -14.92 -22.13
CA PHE A 35 18.92 -13.77 -22.98
C PHE A 35 18.95 -12.43 -22.23
N THR A 36 18.58 -12.41 -20.93
CA THR A 36 18.66 -11.19 -20.12
C THR A 36 19.47 -11.39 -18.86
N THR A 37 20.13 -10.32 -18.44
CA THR A 37 20.77 -10.22 -17.13
C THR A 37 20.11 -9.13 -16.30
N ILE A 38 20.26 -9.25 -15.00
CA ILE A 38 19.91 -8.19 -14.04
C ILE A 38 21.24 -7.56 -13.64
N SER A 39 21.44 -6.29 -14.03
CA SER A 39 22.67 -5.57 -13.67
C SER A 39 22.70 -5.33 -12.16
N ARG A 40 23.68 -5.92 -11.45
CA ARG A 40 23.90 -5.68 -10.01
C ARG A 40 24.86 -4.50 -9.83
N LEU A 41 24.51 -3.58 -8.93
CA LEU A 41 25.42 -2.53 -8.50
C LEU A 41 26.64 -3.15 -7.83
N HIS A 42 27.81 -3.02 -8.46
CA HIS A 42 29.09 -3.26 -7.79
C HIS A 42 30.05 -2.12 -8.07
N ARG A 43 30.94 -1.86 -7.11
CA ARG A 43 32.04 -0.92 -7.29
C ARG A 43 33.27 -1.72 -7.69
N GLU A 44 33.79 -1.46 -8.86
CA GLU A 44 35.17 -1.80 -9.15
C GLU A 44 36.11 -0.74 -8.57
N THR A 45 37.34 -1.15 -8.27
CA THR A 45 38.34 -0.42 -7.49
C THR A 45 38.81 0.94 -8.06
N ASP A 46 38.25 1.39 -9.15
CA ASP A 46 38.61 2.66 -9.81
C ASP A 46 37.38 3.57 -10.00
N ASN A 47 36.84 4.08 -8.91
CA ASN A 47 35.83 5.16 -8.81
C ASN A 47 34.62 5.14 -9.77
N GLY A 48 34.32 4.05 -10.47
CA GLY A 48 33.14 3.88 -11.30
C GLY A 48 32.03 3.11 -10.57
N LEU A 49 30.80 3.66 -10.58
CA LEU A 49 29.60 2.92 -10.22
C LEU A 49 29.14 2.12 -11.46
N PHE A 50 29.26 0.78 -11.39
CA PHE A 50 28.76 -0.12 -12.41
C PHE A 50 27.52 -0.88 -11.91
N GLY A 51 26.50 -0.97 -12.76
CA GLY A 51 25.24 -1.62 -12.45
C GLY A 51 24.21 -0.72 -11.75
N TYR A 52 22.92 -0.92 -12.04
CA TYR A 52 21.82 -0.13 -11.44
C TYR A 52 20.70 -1.05 -11.03
N GLN A 53 20.69 -1.46 -9.78
CA GLN A 53 19.60 -2.26 -9.27
C GLN A 53 19.10 -1.69 -7.95
N ARG A 54 17.76 -1.55 -7.85
CA ARG A 54 17.15 -1.47 -6.51
C ARG A 54 17.43 -2.79 -5.80
N PRO A 55 17.82 -2.81 -4.50
CA PRO A 55 17.91 -4.04 -3.75
C PRO A 55 16.63 -4.85 -3.92
N GLU A 56 16.76 -6.12 -4.25
CA GLU A 56 15.62 -7.03 -4.35
C GLU A 56 14.91 -7.07 -3.02
N VAL A 57 13.65 -6.62 -2.99
CA VAL A 57 12.81 -6.78 -1.83
C VAL A 57 12.23 -8.20 -1.90
N LEU A 58 12.90 -9.16 -1.27
CA LEU A 58 12.55 -10.58 -1.28
C LEU A 58 11.09 -10.85 -0.92
N SER A 59 10.53 -10.05 0.00
CA SER A 59 9.12 -10.13 0.36
C SER A 59 8.19 -9.79 -0.81
N HIS A 60 8.56 -8.81 -1.64
CA HIS A 60 7.76 -8.41 -2.79
C HIS A 60 7.83 -9.44 -3.93
N ILE A 61 9.01 -10.03 -4.17
CA ILE A 61 9.16 -11.15 -5.12
C ILE A 61 8.28 -12.32 -4.69
N ALA A 62 8.28 -12.66 -3.40
CA ALA A 62 7.44 -13.73 -2.86
C ALA A 62 5.93 -13.44 -2.98
N GLU A 63 5.51 -12.18 -2.90
CA GLU A 63 4.12 -11.77 -3.13
C GLU A 63 3.71 -11.96 -4.60
N ILE A 64 4.54 -11.49 -5.54
CA ILE A 64 4.30 -11.67 -6.98
C ILE A 64 4.29 -13.14 -7.33
N ARG A 65 5.22 -13.94 -6.80
CA ARG A 65 5.27 -15.39 -7.02
C ARG A 65 3.98 -16.07 -6.59
N ARG A 66 3.48 -15.81 -5.38
CA ARG A 66 2.20 -16.36 -4.91
C ARG A 66 1.01 -15.95 -5.77
N TYR A 67 1.02 -14.72 -6.29
CA TYR A 67 0.01 -14.27 -7.23
C TYR A 67 0.09 -15.03 -8.55
N LEU A 68 1.30 -15.26 -9.10
CA LEU A 68 1.51 -16.05 -10.32
C LEU A 68 1.09 -17.53 -10.18
N GLU A 69 1.17 -18.08 -8.98
CA GLU A 69 0.78 -19.45 -8.64
C GLU A 69 -0.73 -19.56 -8.31
N SER A 70 -1.47 -18.44 -8.31
CA SER A 70 -2.92 -18.42 -8.09
C SER A 70 -3.70 -18.80 -9.35
N GLN A 71 -5.01 -18.97 -9.17
CA GLN A 71 -5.91 -19.23 -10.30
C GLN A 71 -6.04 -17.96 -11.17
N ASP A 72 -5.70 -18.07 -12.44
CA ASP A 72 -5.87 -17.03 -13.48
C ASP A 72 -5.11 -15.70 -13.21
N PRO A 73 -3.77 -15.73 -13.03
CA PRO A 73 -2.98 -14.52 -12.82
C PRO A 73 -2.78 -13.74 -14.12
N ILE A 74 -2.79 -12.40 -14.04
CA ILE A 74 -2.51 -11.49 -15.14
C ILE A 74 -1.44 -10.47 -14.78
N ILE A 75 -0.45 -10.25 -15.65
CA ILE A 75 0.52 -9.17 -15.55
C ILE A 75 0.43 -8.30 -16.83
N PRO A 76 -0.35 -7.21 -16.81
CA PRO A 76 -0.54 -6.37 -17.99
C PRO A 76 0.68 -5.47 -18.30
N ASN A 77 1.55 -5.22 -17.33
CA ASN A 77 2.70 -4.35 -17.50
C ASN A 77 3.85 -5.09 -18.16
N ALA A 78 4.30 -4.64 -19.34
CA ALA A 78 5.47 -5.15 -20.01
C ALA A 78 6.74 -5.00 -19.17
N LEU A 79 7.70 -5.91 -19.33
CA LEU A 79 9.08 -5.68 -18.90
C LEU A 79 9.75 -4.72 -19.87
N VAL A 80 10.69 -3.91 -19.38
CA VAL A 80 11.52 -3.07 -20.24
C VAL A 80 12.92 -3.68 -20.30
N VAL A 81 13.41 -3.95 -21.52
CA VAL A 81 14.69 -4.60 -21.77
C VAL A 81 15.50 -3.76 -22.75
N ALA A 82 16.73 -3.42 -22.36
CA ALA A 82 17.73 -2.88 -23.28
C ALA A 82 18.53 -4.03 -23.90
N PHE A 83 18.73 -4.03 -25.20
CA PHE A 83 19.50 -5.01 -25.93
C PHE A 83 20.79 -4.38 -26.49
N ASP A 84 21.78 -5.20 -26.73
CA ASP A 84 22.96 -4.85 -27.51
C ASP A 84 22.72 -5.02 -29.03
N GLU A 85 23.72 -4.71 -29.82
CA GLU A 85 23.68 -4.76 -31.29
C GLU A 85 23.58 -6.18 -31.87
N SER A 86 23.68 -7.23 -31.06
CA SER A 86 23.53 -8.61 -31.52
C SER A 86 22.08 -9.02 -31.78
N VAL A 87 21.12 -8.21 -31.30
CA VAL A 87 19.68 -8.39 -31.54
C VAL A 87 19.27 -7.68 -32.82
N HIS A 88 18.63 -8.41 -33.73
CA HIS A 88 18.26 -7.91 -35.05
C HIS A 88 16.76 -8.02 -35.30
N PHE A 89 16.22 -7.02 -36.00
CA PHE A 89 14.83 -6.99 -36.42
C PHE A 89 14.74 -7.03 -37.94
N GLU A 90 13.98 -7.98 -38.48
CA GLU A 90 13.66 -8.12 -39.89
C GLU A 90 12.18 -7.79 -40.13
N PRO A 91 11.87 -6.68 -40.84
CA PRO A 91 10.50 -6.33 -41.12
C PRO A 91 9.87 -7.29 -42.15
N LEU A 92 8.59 -7.58 -41.97
CA LEU A 92 7.81 -8.30 -42.99
C LEU A 92 7.61 -7.40 -44.23
N PRO A 93 7.49 -8.00 -45.44
CA PRO A 93 7.43 -7.27 -46.71
C PRO A 93 6.09 -6.55 -46.98
N PHE A 94 5.28 -6.31 -45.95
CA PHE A 94 4.03 -5.56 -46.09
C PHE A 94 4.27 -4.06 -45.91
N ASN A 95 3.74 -3.25 -46.82
CA ASN A 95 3.78 -1.78 -46.72
C ASN A 95 2.97 -1.33 -45.51
N ASN A 96 3.64 -1.03 -44.42
CA ASN A 96 3.06 -0.34 -43.28
C ASN A 96 3.36 1.16 -43.40
N GLU A 97 2.41 1.91 -43.94
CA GLU A 97 2.40 3.36 -43.82
C GLU A 97 2.01 3.72 -42.40
N GLY A 98 2.99 4.06 -41.56
CA GLY A 98 2.69 4.44 -40.18
C GLY A 98 3.92 4.42 -39.24
N CYS A 99 3.65 4.65 -37.96
CA CYS A 99 4.69 4.66 -36.90
C CYS A 99 5.13 3.27 -36.46
N SER A 100 4.54 2.19 -36.98
CA SER A 100 4.85 0.82 -36.57
C SER A 100 4.87 -0.14 -37.76
N ARG A 101 5.67 -1.20 -37.65
CA ARG A 101 5.70 -2.31 -38.63
C ARG A 101 5.93 -3.65 -37.94
N MET A 102 5.29 -4.68 -38.48
CA MET A 102 5.46 -6.07 -38.03
C MET A 102 6.74 -6.66 -38.59
N GLY A 103 7.38 -7.55 -37.83
CA GLY A 103 8.56 -8.26 -38.26
C GLY A 103 8.95 -9.38 -37.31
N THR A 104 10.15 -9.90 -37.52
CA THR A 104 10.77 -10.93 -36.70
C THR A 104 11.94 -10.35 -35.94
N LEU A 105 11.90 -10.44 -34.61
CA LEU A 105 13.02 -10.11 -33.75
C LEU A 105 13.84 -11.38 -33.48
N THR A 106 15.11 -11.35 -33.84
CA THR A 106 16.06 -12.44 -33.61
C THR A 106 16.96 -12.09 -32.44
N ILE A 107 16.87 -12.89 -31.37
CA ILE A 107 17.59 -12.68 -30.11
C ILE A 107 18.55 -13.88 -29.91
N PRO A 108 19.85 -13.64 -29.72
CA PRO A 108 20.80 -14.69 -29.30
C PRO A 108 20.40 -15.22 -27.92
N ILE A 109 20.48 -16.55 -27.75
CA ILE A 109 20.27 -17.20 -26.46
C ILE A 109 21.54 -17.93 -26.04
N VAL A 110 21.84 -17.85 -24.76
CA VAL A 110 23.01 -18.44 -24.12
C VAL A 110 22.59 -19.23 -22.88
N ASP A 111 23.50 -19.96 -22.29
CA ASP A 111 23.22 -20.67 -21.05
C ASP A 111 22.91 -19.67 -19.90
N GLU A 112 22.09 -20.13 -18.95
CA GLU A 112 21.61 -19.24 -17.85
C GLU A 112 22.74 -18.61 -17.02
N ASP A 113 23.87 -19.32 -16.90
CA ASP A 113 25.03 -18.86 -16.13
C ASP A 113 26.02 -18.01 -16.97
N ASP A 114 25.79 -17.87 -18.28
CA ASP A 114 26.67 -17.05 -19.13
C ASP A 114 26.49 -15.57 -18.80
N PRO A 115 27.58 -14.84 -18.49
CA PRO A 115 27.52 -13.42 -18.21
C PRO A 115 27.26 -12.54 -19.47
N ASN A 116 27.52 -13.09 -20.68
CA ASN A 116 27.46 -12.33 -21.94
C ASN A 116 26.06 -12.44 -22.59
N LYS A 117 25.03 -11.99 -21.89
CA LYS A 117 23.66 -11.98 -22.39
C LYS A 117 23.38 -10.72 -23.20
N PRO A 118 22.61 -10.83 -24.30
CA PRO A 118 22.36 -9.70 -25.20
C PRO A 118 21.42 -8.64 -24.59
N GLY A 119 20.75 -8.91 -23.47
CA GLY A 119 19.74 -8.03 -22.89
C GLY A 119 19.94 -7.73 -21.40
N TRP A 120 19.50 -6.54 -20.99
CA TRP A 120 19.45 -6.09 -19.59
C TRP A 120 18.03 -5.67 -19.23
N ILE A 121 17.52 -6.15 -18.10
CA ILE A 121 16.21 -5.75 -17.61
C ILE A 121 16.33 -4.35 -16.98
N VAL A 122 15.73 -3.37 -17.64
CA VAL A 122 15.67 -1.96 -17.20
C VAL A 122 14.55 -1.76 -16.18
N ASP A 123 13.38 -2.36 -16.42
CA ASP A 123 12.26 -2.39 -15.47
C ASP A 123 11.61 -3.76 -15.44
N GLY A 124 11.10 -4.11 -14.26
CA GLY A 124 10.41 -5.37 -14.02
C GLY A 124 11.30 -6.48 -13.45
N GLN A 125 12.46 -6.17 -12.88
CA GLN A 125 13.40 -7.14 -12.31
C GLN A 125 12.72 -8.07 -11.29
N GLN A 126 11.87 -7.52 -10.41
CA GLN A 126 11.15 -8.30 -9.40
C GLN A 126 10.09 -9.21 -10.03
N ARG A 127 9.44 -8.78 -11.11
CA ARG A 127 8.50 -9.60 -11.89
C ARG A 127 9.22 -10.75 -12.59
N ALA A 128 10.36 -10.46 -13.23
CA ALA A 128 11.19 -11.47 -13.87
C ALA A 128 11.71 -12.51 -12.86
N ALA A 129 12.19 -12.07 -11.70
CA ALA A 129 12.62 -12.95 -10.62
C ALA A 129 11.47 -13.83 -10.11
N ALA A 130 10.29 -13.25 -9.88
CA ALA A 130 9.11 -13.99 -9.44
C ALA A 130 8.64 -15.02 -10.46
N ILE A 131 8.63 -14.70 -11.76
CA ILE A 131 8.30 -15.65 -12.83
C ILE A 131 9.31 -16.80 -12.86
N ARG A 132 10.60 -16.52 -12.75
CA ARG A 132 11.65 -17.53 -12.68
C ARG A 132 11.42 -18.50 -11.54
N GLU A 133 11.11 -17.99 -10.34
CA GLU A 133 10.97 -18.77 -9.10
C GLU A 133 9.62 -19.47 -8.94
N ALA A 134 8.56 -18.98 -9.60
CA ALA A 134 7.22 -19.54 -9.48
C ALA A 134 7.15 -21.01 -9.93
N ALA A 135 6.37 -21.82 -9.23
CA ALA A 135 6.15 -23.24 -9.54
C ALA A 135 5.14 -23.41 -10.70
N ILE A 136 5.36 -22.71 -11.80
CA ILE A 136 4.56 -22.74 -13.03
C ILE A 136 5.43 -23.18 -14.20
N LYS A 137 4.83 -23.86 -15.20
CA LYS A 137 5.57 -24.36 -16.36
C LYS A 137 5.95 -23.26 -17.36
N SER A 138 5.10 -22.29 -17.54
CA SER A 138 5.22 -21.21 -18.52
C SER A 138 4.39 -20.02 -18.04
N PHE A 139 4.84 -18.80 -18.36
CA PHE A 139 4.07 -17.59 -18.18
C PHE A 139 4.43 -16.58 -19.27
N PRO A 140 3.59 -16.41 -20.30
CA PRO A 140 3.82 -15.42 -21.34
C PRO A 140 3.83 -14.01 -20.76
N ILE A 141 4.87 -13.22 -21.08
CA ILE A 141 5.01 -11.84 -20.64
C ILE A 141 5.32 -10.93 -21.82
N CYS A 142 4.71 -9.75 -21.85
CA CYS A 142 5.04 -8.72 -22.82
C CYS A 142 6.37 -8.05 -22.48
N ILE A 143 7.17 -7.77 -23.51
CA ILE A 143 8.42 -7.01 -23.40
C ILE A 143 8.34 -5.79 -24.32
N THR A 144 8.78 -4.66 -23.80
CA THR A 144 9.15 -3.49 -24.59
C THR A 144 10.67 -3.42 -24.61
N GLY A 145 11.26 -3.74 -25.75
CA GLY A 145 12.71 -3.74 -25.94
C GLY A 145 13.18 -2.54 -26.74
N PHE A 146 14.45 -2.15 -26.57
CA PHE A 146 15.15 -1.22 -27.43
C PHE A 146 16.62 -1.62 -27.54
N ILE A 147 17.26 -1.30 -28.68
CA ILE A 147 18.69 -1.52 -28.86
C ILE A 147 19.41 -0.27 -28.37
N ALA A 148 20.25 -0.42 -27.36
CA ALA A 148 21.03 0.66 -26.78
C ALA A 148 22.41 0.73 -27.44
N ALA A 149 22.77 1.90 -27.96
CA ALA A 149 24.06 2.11 -28.61
C ALA A 149 25.24 2.19 -27.59
N SER A 150 24.94 2.33 -26.30
CA SER A 150 25.97 2.44 -25.24
C SER A 150 25.40 2.15 -23.86
N ASP A 151 26.28 1.81 -22.91
CA ASP A 151 25.95 1.67 -21.49
C ASP A 151 25.40 2.98 -20.89
N GLN A 152 25.82 4.13 -21.40
CA GLN A 152 25.28 5.42 -20.97
C GLN A 152 23.78 5.53 -21.32
N GLU A 153 23.38 5.15 -22.51
CA GLU A 153 21.99 5.17 -22.95
C GLU A 153 21.13 4.22 -22.11
N GLN A 154 21.64 3.03 -21.78
CA GLN A 154 20.97 2.10 -20.87
C GLN A 154 20.72 2.75 -19.50
N ARG A 155 21.72 3.48 -18.95
CA ARG A 155 21.62 4.18 -17.66
C ARG A 155 20.57 5.27 -17.68
N GLU A 156 20.59 6.08 -18.73
CA GLU A 156 19.62 7.18 -18.88
C GLU A 156 18.19 6.63 -18.94
N GLN A 157 17.96 5.56 -19.72
CA GLN A 157 16.65 4.93 -19.79
C GLN A 157 16.24 4.27 -18.47
N PHE A 158 17.18 3.64 -17.76
CA PHE A 158 16.90 3.11 -16.42
C PHE A 158 16.44 4.20 -15.45
N ILE A 159 17.10 5.35 -15.43
CA ILE A 159 16.72 6.49 -14.59
C ILE A 159 15.33 7.00 -14.98
N LEU A 160 15.09 7.21 -16.27
CA LEU A 160 13.85 7.77 -16.78
C LEU A 160 12.65 6.85 -16.48
N VAL A 161 12.76 5.56 -16.77
CA VAL A 161 11.69 4.57 -16.55
C VAL A 161 11.39 4.41 -15.06
N ASN A 162 12.42 4.42 -14.20
CA ASN A 162 12.25 4.24 -12.76
C ASN A 162 11.98 5.55 -12.00
N SER A 163 12.06 6.72 -12.66
CA SER A 163 11.73 8.02 -12.06
C SER A 163 10.24 8.34 -12.04
N THR A 164 9.39 7.51 -12.67
CA THR A 164 7.95 7.68 -12.65
C THR A 164 7.41 7.59 -11.23
N ARG A 165 6.58 8.56 -10.82
CA ARG A 165 5.99 8.56 -9.49
C ARG A 165 4.99 7.40 -9.39
N PRO A 166 5.07 6.56 -8.34
CA PRO A 166 4.04 5.58 -8.08
C PRO A 166 2.70 6.29 -7.82
N LEU A 167 1.59 5.64 -8.14
CA LEU A 167 0.25 6.15 -7.82
C LEU A 167 0.18 6.50 -6.33
N PRO A 168 -0.45 7.64 -5.97
CA PRO A 168 -0.69 7.98 -4.57
C PRO A 168 -1.41 6.82 -3.87
N LYS A 169 -0.92 6.42 -2.70
CA LYS A 169 -1.52 5.28 -1.95
C LYS A 169 -3.00 5.52 -1.66
N GLY A 170 -3.40 6.77 -1.37
CA GLY A 170 -4.79 7.13 -1.15
C GLY A 170 -5.69 6.77 -2.35
N LEU A 171 -5.23 7.01 -3.59
CA LEU A 171 -5.99 6.63 -4.77
C LEU A 171 -6.17 5.11 -4.87
N VAL A 172 -5.10 4.36 -4.59
CA VAL A 172 -5.19 2.88 -4.55
C VAL A 172 -6.21 2.44 -3.51
N TYR A 173 -6.19 3.01 -2.31
CA TYR A 173 -7.12 2.64 -1.23
C TYR A 173 -8.56 3.01 -1.55
N GLU A 174 -8.81 4.11 -2.22
CA GLU A 174 -10.15 4.55 -2.64
C GLU A 174 -10.75 3.63 -3.71
N LEU A 175 -9.92 3.00 -4.55
CA LEU A 175 -10.35 2.04 -5.57
C LEU A 175 -10.57 0.62 -5.03
N LEU A 176 -9.97 0.25 -3.88
CA LEU A 176 -10.04 -1.11 -3.32
C LEU A 176 -11.46 -1.64 -3.11
N PRO A 177 -12.44 -0.85 -2.61
CA PRO A 177 -13.81 -1.34 -2.40
C PRO A 177 -14.48 -1.89 -3.66
N ALA A 178 -14.17 -1.31 -4.83
CA ALA A 178 -14.76 -1.69 -6.11
C ALA A 178 -14.07 -2.89 -6.78
N THR A 179 -12.98 -3.44 -6.20
CA THR A 179 -12.25 -4.56 -6.80
C THR A 179 -12.87 -5.89 -6.43
N VAL A 180 -13.01 -6.80 -7.39
CA VAL A 180 -13.55 -8.16 -7.21
C VAL A 180 -12.45 -9.22 -7.29
N SER A 181 -11.37 -8.92 -8.05
CA SER A 181 -10.26 -9.85 -8.30
C SER A 181 -9.37 -10.09 -7.07
N THR A 182 -8.59 -11.16 -7.13
CA THR A 182 -7.55 -11.45 -6.14
C THR A 182 -6.45 -10.41 -6.20
N LEU A 183 -6.19 -9.76 -5.08
CA LEU A 183 -5.17 -8.72 -4.92
C LEU A 183 -3.96 -9.27 -4.15
N PRO A 184 -2.78 -8.65 -4.25
CA PRO A 184 -1.68 -8.91 -3.34
C PRO A 184 -2.13 -8.83 -1.88
N SER A 185 -1.59 -9.70 -1.01
CA SER A 185 -2.08 -9.87 0.37
C SER A 185 -2.12 -8.59 1.19
N SER A 186 -1.20 -7.66 0.95
CA SER A 186 -1.17 -6.34 1.60
C SER A 186 -2.37 -5.46 1.21
N LEU A 187 -2.81 -5.49 -0.03
CA LEU A 187 -3.98 -4.77 -0.52
C LEU A 187 -5.28 -5.50 -0.16
N GLN A 188 -5.27 -6.83 -0.22
CA GLN A 188 -6.42 -7.65 0.17
C GLN A 188 -6.84 -7.38 1.62
N ARG A 189 -5.89 -7.27 2.56
CA ARG A 189 -6.18 -6.93 3.96
C ARG A 189 -6.80 -5.55 4.13
N ARG A 190 -6.47 -4.60 3.25
CA ARG A 190 -6.96 -3.22 3.30
C ARG A 190 -8.29 -3.02 2.59
N ARG A 191 -8.76 -3.98 1.80
CA ARG A 191 -9.99 -3.84 1.03
C ARG A 191 -11.21 -3.60 1.92
N PHE A 192 -11.41 -4.41 2.94
CA PHE A 192 -12.54 -4.24 3.84
C PHE A 192 -12.44 -2.98 4.73
N PRO A 193 -11.29 -2.66 5.37
CA PRO A 193 -11.08 -1.35 6.00
C PRO A 193 -11.35 -0.16 5.07
N ALA A 194 -10.94 -0.23 3.81
CA ALA A 194 -11.22 0.81 2.82
C ALA A 194 -12.72 0.94 2.50
N THR A 195 -13.47 -0.16 2.49
CA THR A 195 -14.93 -0.14 2.34
C THR A 195 -15.61 0.60 3.51
N LEU A 196 -15.19 0.32 4.74
CA LEU A 196 -15.70 1.04 5.93
C LEU A 196 -15.32 2.51 5.91
N LEU A 197 -14.08 2.84 5.51
CA LEU A 197 -13.62 4.23 5.37
C LEU A 197 -14.47 4.99 4.33
N ALA A 198 -14.66 4.40 3.15
CA ALA A 198 -15.48 5.01 2.09
C ALA A 198 -16.90 5.30 2.61
N ARG A 199 -17.50 4.35 3.30
CA ARG A 199 -18.83 4.54 3.89
C ARG A 199 -18.84 5.63 4.96
N LEU A 200 -17.85 5.66 5.86
CA LEU A 200 -17.72 6.72 6.87
C LEU A 200 -17.58 8.11 6.25
N ASN A 201 -16.93 8.22 5.09
CA ASN A 201 -16.72 9.50 4.41
C ASN A 201 -17.88 9.92 3.51
N GLN A 202 -18.72 8.98 3.05
CA GLN A 202 -19.76 9.24 2.05
C GLN A 202 -21.19 9.22 2.61
N ASP A 203 -21.44 8.54 3.72
CA ASP A 203 -22.76 8.48 4.34
C ASP A 203 -23.05 9.77 5.11
N VAL A 204 -24.13 10.48 4.75
CA VAL A 204 -24.54 11.76 5.35
C VAL A 204 -24.83 11.67 6.85
N ASN A 205 -25.17 10.48 7.36
CA ASN A 205 -25.41 10.24 8.76
C ASN A 205 -24.12 9.96 9.55
N SER A 206 -22.98 9.81 8.87
CA SER A 206 -21.70 9.59 9.51
C SER A 206 -21.16 10.89 10.13
N PRO A 207 -20.65 10.86 11.37
CA PRO A 207 -19.97 12.01 11.97
C PRO A 207 -18.65 12.36 11.26
N LEU A 208 -18.15 11.47 10.38
CA LEU A 208 -16.95 11.66 9.56
C LEU A 208 -17.27 12.01 8.09
N PHE A 209 -18.55 12.28 7.78
CA PHE A 209 -18.97 12.65 6.42
C PHE A 209 -18.18 13.84 5.88
N GLY A 210 -17.48 13.65 4.75
CA GLY A 210 -16.66 14.66 4.09
C GLY A 210 -15.40 15.12 4.87
N LEU A 211 -15.09 14.50 6.03
CA LEU A 211 -13.94 14.89 6.85
C LEU A 211 -12.66 14.09 6.53
N ILE A 212 -12.77 12.95 5.85
CA ILE A 212 -11.60 12.12 5.53
C ILE A 212 -11.02 12.60 4.20
N GLU A 213 -9.75 13.05 4.24
CA GLU A 213 -9.03 13.49 3.05
C GLU A 213 -8.72 12.28 2.16
N THR A 214 -9.34 12.23 0.98
CA THR A 214 -9.13 11.25 -0.07
C THR A 214 -8.95 11.99 -1.41
N PRO A 215 -8.50 11.32 -2.49
CA PRO A 215 -8.44 11.93 -3.82
C PRO A 215 -9.77 12.55 -4.30
N THR A 216 -10.92 11.96 -3.93
CA THR A 216 -12.25 12.51 -4.27
C THR A 216 -12.83 13.44 -3.20
N THR A 217 -12.18 13.56 -2.04
CA THR A 217 -12.55 14.48 -0.95
C THR A 217 -11.29 15.24 -0.49
N PRO A 218 -10.68 16.08 -1.34
CA PRO A 218 -9.40 16.72 -1.05
C PRO A 218 -9.49 17.79 0.05
N GLU A 219 -10.70 18.29 0.36
CA GLU A 219 -10.98 19.24 1.46
C GLU A 219 -11.02 18.55 2.82
N GLY A 220 -11.08 17.23 2.88
CA GLY A 220 -11.05 16.46 4.12
C GLY A 220 -9.82 16.83 4.96
N THR A 221 -9.98 16.85 6.26
CA THR A 221 -8.91 17.26 7.18
C THR A 221 -8.22 16.09 7.87
N ILE A 222 -8.89 14.95 7.99
CA ILE A 222 -8.38 13.75 8.64
C ILE A 222 -7.75 12.86 7.56
N LYS A 223 -6.48 12.49 7.73
CA LYS A 223 -5.79 11.65 6.74
C LYS A 223 -6.38 10.23 6.66
N ASP A 224 -6.70 9.79 5.46
CA ASP A 224 -7.22 8.45 5.12
C ASP A 224 -6.45 7.30 5.79
N ASN A 225 -5.13 7.34 5.70
CA ASN A 225 -4.27 6.30 6.30
C ASN A 225 -4.39 6.20 7.83
N SER A 226 -4.79 7.28 8.52
CA SER A 226 -5.02 7.26 9.96
C SER A 226 -6.30 6.50 10.31
N ILE A 227 -7.36 6.73 9.55
CA ILE A 227 -8.63 5.99 9.68
C ILE A 227 -8.43 4.53 9.28
N LEU A 228 -7.75 4.24 8.15
CA LEU A 228 -7.46 2.87 7.73
C LEU A 228 -6.75 2.08 8.82
N ARG A 229 -5.67 2.64 9.39
CA ARG A 229 -4.92 1.98 10.47
C ARG A 229 -5.75 1.78 11.75
N MET A 230 -6.60 2.73 12.11
CA MET A 230 -7.52 2.60 13.24
C MET A 230 -8.51 1.45 12.99
N LEU A 231 -9.09 1.37 11.80
CA LEU A 231 -9.99 0.28 11.41
C LEU A 231 -9.26 -1.07 11.38
N GLU A 232 -8.05 -1.14 10.79
CA GLU A 232 -7.22 -2.35 10.76
C GLU A 232 -6.97 -2.88 12.18
N ASN A 233 -6.61 -2.00 13.13
CA ASN A 233 -6.39 -2.38 14.53
C ASN A 233 -7.65 -2.97 15.16
N SER A 234 -8.79 -2.27 15.09
CA SER A 234 -10.04 -2.72 15.70
C SER A 234 -10.63 -3.96 15.02
N LEU A 235 -10.40 -4.15 13.72
CA LEU A 235 -10.77 -5.36 12.97
C LEU A 235 -9.88 -6.58 13.30
N THR A 236 -8.71 -6.37 13.91
CA THR A 236 -7.79 -7.46 14.26
C THR A 236 -8.10 -8.05 15.63
N ASP A 237 -8.28 -7.21 16.66
CA ASP A 237 -8.47 -7.62 18.05
C ASP A 237 -9.38 -6.70 18.88
N GLY A 238 -10.00 -5.68 18.26
CA GLY A 238 -10.88 -4.72 18.90
C GLY A 238 -12.37 -5.06 18.77
N VAL A 239 -13.21 -4.05 19.00
CA VAL A 239 -14.67 -4.19 18.97
C VAL A 239 -15.20 -4.60 17.61
N LEU A 240 -14.58 -4.14 16.52
CA LEU A 240 -15.03 -4.48 15.18
C LEU A 240 -14.82 -5.97 14.88
N TYR A 241 -13.76 -6.59 15.42
CA TYR A 241 -13.55 -8.03 15.26
C TYR A 241 -14.72 -8.87 15.79
N ARG A 242 -15.39 -8.42 16.86
CA ARG A 242 -16.51 -9.13 17.48
C ARG A 242 -17.79 -9.15 16.62
N PHE A 243 -17.91 -8.25 15.66
CA PHE A 243 -19.02 -8.20 14.72
C PHE A 243 -18.72 -8.99 13.44
N ARG A 244 -18.14 -10.18 13.61
CA ARG A 244 -18.02 -11.18 12.56
C ARG A 244 -18.98 -12.32 12.86
N ASP A 245 -19.53 -12.90 11.81
CA ASP A 245 -20.32 -14.12 11.94
C ASP A 245 -19.41 -15.26 12.45
N ALA A 246 -19.90 -16.02 13.43
CA ALA A 246 -19.11 -17.04 14.10
C ALA A 246 -18.80 -18.27 13.23
N GLU A 247 -19.65 -18.55 12.23
CA GLU A 247 -19.54 -19.73 11.36
C GLU A 247 -18.82 -19.39 10.06
N THR A 248 -19.19 -18.28 9.42
CA THR A 248 -18.64 -17.86 8.11
C THR A 248 -17.46 -16.93 8.22
N ASN A 249 -17.21 -16.34 9.39
CA ASN A 249 -16.24 -15.27 9.65
C ASN A 249 -16.47 -14.01 8.78
N GLU A 250 -17.65 -13.87 8.18
CA GLU A 250 -18.01 -12.69 7.41
C GLU A 250 -18.27 -11.49 8.32
N PRO A 251 -17.84 -10.27 7.92
CA PRO A 251 -18.04 -9.07 8.71
C PRO A 251 -19.49 -8.57 8.62
N ASP A 252 -20.12 -8.31 9.77
CA ASP A 252 -21.38 -7.56 9.84
C ASP A 252 -21.12 -6.06 9.68
N THR A 253 -21.09 -5.62 8.43
CA THR A 253 -20.76 -4.23 8.04
C THR A 253 -21.70 -3.20 8.67
N GLU A 254 -23.00 -3.53 8.83
CA GLU A 254 -23.99 -2.62 9.41
C GLU A 254 -23.73 -2.37 10.89
N ARG A 255 -23.49 -3.43 11.66
CA ARG A 255 -23.16 -3.29 13.08
C ARG A 255 -21.83 -2.58 13.30
N MET A 256 -20.81 -2.87 12.47
CA MET A 256 -19.52 -2.19 12.50
C MET A 256 -19.67 -0.70 12.19
N PHE A 257 -20.43 -0.34 11.17
CA PHE A 257 -20.69 1.06 10.82
C PHE A 257 -21.45 1.78 11.93
N THR A 258 -22.46 1.14 12.51
CA THR A 258 -23.27 1.71 13.59
C THR A 258 -22.42 2.03 14.83
N VAL A 259 -21.55 1.12 15.26
CA VAL A 259 -20.69 1.37 16.42
C VAL A 259 -19.64 2.47 16.15
N LEU A 260 -19.10 2.51 14.95
CA LEU A 260 -18.18 3.58 14.53
C LEU A 260 -18.87 4.94 14.55
N CYS A 261 -20.07 5.05 13.99
CA CYS A 261 -20.86 6.28 14.01
C CYS A 261 -21.23 6.69 15.43
N ALA A 262 -21.65 5.77 16.28
CA ALA A 262 -21.98 6.07 17.67
C ALA A 262 -20.78 6.60 18.45
N PHE A 263 -19.61 5.94 18.29
CA PHE A 263 -18.38 6.38 18.95
C PHE A 263 -17.90 7.76 18.48
N TRP A 264 -17.77 7.94 17.16
CA TRP A 264 -17.25 9.21 16.63
C TRP A 264 -18.24 10.38 16.83
N SER A 265 -19.54 10.11 16.88
CA SER A 265 -20.54 11.10 17.32
C SER A 265 -20.32 11.49 18.79
N ALA A 266 -20.09 10.53 19.68
CA ALA A 266 -19.78 10.81 21.07
C ALA A 266 -18.46 11.60 21.22
N VAL A 267 -17.44 11.27 20.44
CA VAL A 267 -16.18 12.06 20.40
C VAL A 267 -16.43 13.49 19.98
N ARG A 268 -17.21 13.71 18.93
CA ARG A 268 -17.61 15.04 18.46
C ARG A 268 -18.38 15.80 19.55
N ASP A 269 -19.33 15.15 20.20
CA ASP A 269 -20.19 15.80 21.20
C ASP A 269 -19.42 16.13 22.50
N VAL A 270 -18.44 15.30 22.89
CA VAL A 270 -17.65 15.52 24.11
C VAL A 270 -16.48 16.49 23.84
N PHE A 271 -15.80 16.38 22.72
CA PHE A 271 -14.59 17.18 22.40
C PHE A 271 -14.83 18.16 21.25
N GLY A 272 -16.02 18.77 21.17
CA GLY A 272 -16.48 19.58 20.04
C GLY A 272 -15.52 20.69 19.61
N GLU A 273 -14.91 21.42 20.57
CA GLU A 273 -13.93 22.46 20.26
C GLU A 273 -12.69 21.91 19.56
N ALA A 274 -12.19 20.74 20.01
CA ALA A 274 -11.03 20.10 19.40
C ALA A 274 -11.40 19.40 18.09
N TRP A 275 -12.64 18.91 17.96
CA TRP A 275 -13.12 18.20 16.78
C TRP A 275 -13.19 19.06 15.52
N VAL A 276 -13.63 20.31 15.64
CA VAL A 276 -13.79 21.22 14.49
C VAL A 276 -12.47 21.82 14.00
N LEU A 277 -11.39 21.62 14.73
CA LEU A 277 -10.08 22.18 14.38
C LEU A 277 -9.28 21.21 13.47
N PRO A 278 -8.53 21.74 12.49
CA PRO A 278 -7.68 20.92 11.64
C PRO A 278 -6.52 20.30 12.44
N PRO A 279 -5.88 19.22 11.94
CA PRO A 279 -4.83 18.46 12.64
C PRO A 279 -3.61 19.29 13.11
N ARG A 280 -3.36 20.45 12.46
CA ARG A 280 -2.30 21.38 12.87
C ARG A 280 -2.66 22.13 14.15
N ARG A 281 -3.95 22.27 14.47
CA ARG A 281 -4.48 22.99 15.63
C ARG A 281 -5.13 22.07 16.66
N SER A 282 -5.36 20.79 16.32
CA SER A 282 -5.89 19.79 17.24
C SER A 282 -5.17 18.44 17.07
N ARG A 283 -4.76 17.85 18.16
CA ARG A 283 -4.24 16.49 18.14
C ARG A 283 -5.33 15.43 18.15
N LEU A 284 -6.59 15.78 18.40
CA LEU A 284 -7.72 14.87 18.28
C LEU A 284 -7.93 14.41 16.83
N THR A 285 -7.94 15.34 15.88
CA THR A 285 -8.11 15.08 14.44
C THR A 285 -6.78 14.72 13.73
N HIS A 286 -5.65 14.79 14.46
CA HIS A 286 -4.35 14.34 13.98
C HIS A 286 -4.26 12.80 14.03
N GLY A 287 -3.40 12.20 13.17
CA GLY A 287 -3.27 10.75 13.08
C GLY A 287 -2.99 10.04 14.41
N ALA A 288 -2.22 10.65 15.31
CA ALA A 288 -1.98 10.10 16.65
C ALA A 288 -3.25 10.07 17.50
N GLY A 289 -4.06 11.13 17.44
CA GLY A 289 -5.35 11.21 18.15
C GLY A 289 -6.35 10.18 17.61
N ILE A 290 -6.52 10.12 16.29
CA ILE A 290 -7.42 9.14 15.64
C ILE A 290 -7.10 7.71 16.08
N LEU A 291 -5.83 7.32 16.06
CA LEU A 291 -5.41 5.98 16.47
C LEU A 291 -5.59 5.75 17.97
N ALA A 292 -5.24 6.73 18.81
CA ALA A 292 -5.40 6.61 20.25
C ALA A 292 -6.87 6.52 20.68
N MET A 293 -7.75 7.29 20.01
CA MET A 293 -9.20 7.21 20.23
C MET A 293 -9.79 5.89 19.74
N GLY A 294 -9.24 5.29 18.67
CA GLY A 294 -9.63 3.95 18.23
C GLY A 294 -9.36 2.88 19.31
N PHE A 295 -8.18 2.89 19.90
CA PHE A 295 -7.87 1.99 21.04
C PHE A 295 -8.77 2.24 22.25
N LEU A 296 -9.13 3.50 22.50
CA LEU A 296 -10.07 3.84 23.56
C LEU A 296 -11.49 3.35 23.26
N MET A 297 -11.95 3.42 22.01
CA MET A 297 -13.22 2.82 21.57
C MET A 297 -13.28 1.35 21.90
N ASP A 298 -12.24 0.60 21.56
CA ASP A 298 -12.12 -0.82 21.81
C ASP A 298 -12.18 -1.13 23.33
N ALA A 299 -11.48 -0.34 24.15
CA ALA A 299 -11.47 -0.50 25.60
C ALA A 299 -12.84 -0.17 26.25
N ILE A 300 -13.54 0.86 25.76
CA ILE A 300 -14.89 1.19 26.23
C ILE A 300 -15.85 0.04 25.89
N ALA A 301 -15.80 -0.44 24.66
CA ALA A 301 -16.65 -1.57 24.23
C ALA A 301 -16.33 -2.87 25.00
N ASP A 302 -15.05 -3.06 25.39
CA ASP A 302 -14.64 -4.22 26.21
C ASP A 302 -15.19 -4.15 27.64
N ARG A 303 -15.19 -2.97 28.25
CA ARG A 303 -15.80 -2.77 29.58
C ARG A 303 -17.27 -3.17 29.60
N HIS A 304 -18.02 -2.78 28.60
CA HIS A 304 -19.47 -3.07 28.55
C HIS A 304 -19.84 -4.51 28.17
N ARG A 305 -18.88 -5.36 27.83
CA ARG A 305 -18.87 -6.83 27.59
C ARG A 305 -20.13 -7.48 26.99
N ASN A 306 -21.12 -6.72 26.58
CA ASN A 306 -22.33 -7.22 25.96
C ASN A 306 -22.15 -7.16 24.43
N ASN A 307 -22.52 -8.22 23.72
CA ASN A 307 -22.56 -8.24 22.25
C ASN A 307 -23.59 -7.25 21.65
N ARG A 308 -24.07 -6.29 22.44
CA ARG A 308 -24.96 -5.22 21.99
C ARG A 308 -24.17 -4.02 21.47
N LEU A 309 -24.80 -3.29 20.59
CA LEU A 309 -24.26 -2.00 20.12
C LEU A 309 -24.38 -0.96 21.24
N LEU A 310 -23.28 -0.26 21.53
CA LEU A 310 -23.29 0.89 22.41
C LEU A 310 -23.86 2.10 21.67
N SER A 311 -24.67 2.87 22.35
CA SER A 311 -25.22 4.12 21.84
C SER A 311 -24.20 5.27 21.97
N THR A 312 -24.42 6.35 21.22
CA THR A 312 -23.66 7.62 21.37
C THR A 312 -23.67 8.13 22.81
N VAL A 313 -24.81 8.02 23.53
CA VAL A 313 -24.95 8.49 24.90
C VAL A 313 -24.05 7.70 25.87
N GLU A 314 -23.96 6.38 25.68
CA GLU A 314 -23.10 5.52 26.51
C GLU A 314 -21.61 5.79 26.26
N PHE A 315 -21.21 5.90 25.00
CA PHE A 315 -19.84 6.30 24.68
C PHE A 315 -19.52 7.70 25.25
N ALA A 316 -20.44 8.67 25.11
CA ALA A 316 -20.25 10.02 25.65
C ALA A 316 -20.14 10.03 27.19
N ALA A 317 -20.92 9.20 27.89
CA ALA A 317 -20.82 9.08 29.34
C ALA A 317 -19.42 8.62 29.79
N ASP A 318 -18.84 7.66 29.09
CA ASP A 318 -17.49 7.15 29.34
C ASP A 318 -16.37 8.13 28.93
N LEU A 319 -16.60 8.95 27.92
CA LEU A 319 -15.62 9.91 27.43
C LEU A 319 -15.57 11.22 28.25
N ARG A 320 -16.70 11.68 28.83
CA ARG A 320 -16.78 12.97 29.55
C ARG A 320 -15.73 13.12 30.66
N PRO A 321 -15.47 12.14 31.54
CA PRO A 321 -14.45 12.28 32.57
C PRO A 321 -13.04 12.51 32.04
N LEU A 322 -12.77 12.15 30.77
CA LEU A 322 -11.48 12.33 30.14
C LEU A 322 -11.24 13.77 29.65
N GLN A 323 -12.27 14.63 29.59
CA GLN A 323 -12.11 16.03 29.19
C GLN A 323 -11.09 16.77 30.06
N GLU A 324 -11.10 16.49 31.36
CA GLU A 324 -10.22 17.17 32.33
C GLU A 324 -8.73 16.82 32.13
N VAL A 325 -8.43 15.66 31.57
CA VAL A 325 -7.05 15.16 31.40
C VAL A 325 -6.53 15.21 29.97
N CYS A 326 -7.43 15.38 28.98
CA CYS A 326 -7.04 15.50 27.58
C CYS A 326 -6.50 16.89 27.25
N ARG A 327 -5.47 16.96 26.42
CA ARG A 327 -4.82 18.21 25.97
C ARG A 327 -4.73 18.22 24.46
N TRP A 328 -5.88 18.32 23.79
CA TRP A 328 -5.96 18.21 22.34
C TRP A 328 -5.48 19.45 21.58
N THR A 329 -5.68 20.63 22.16
CA THR A 329 -5.48 21.93 21.49
C THR A 329 -4.51 22.85 22.22
N GLU A 330 -4.32 22.66 23.52
CA GLU A 330 -3.48 23.49 24.38
C GLU A 330 -2.95 22.71 25.60
N GLY A 331 -2.06 23.32 26.37
CA GLY A 331 -1.50 22.76 27.60
C GLY A 331 -0.44 21.68 27.36
N HIS A 332 -0.21 20.88 28.38
CA HIS A 332 0.80 19.83 28.40
C HIS A 332 0.17 18.51 28.82
N TRP A 333 0.48 17.46 28.08
CA TRP A 333 0.22 16.09 28.48
C TRP A 333 1.19 15.71 29.60
N ASP A 334 0.67 15.12 30.68
CA ASP A 334 1.46 14.57 31.76
C ASP A 334 1.45 13.02 31.68
N PHE A 335 2.46 12.47 31.03
CA PHE A 335 2.60 11.01 30.84
C PHE A 335 3.28 10.32 32.03
N GLY A 336 3.53 11.04 33.12
CA GLY A 336 4.18 10.55 34.34
C GLY A 336 5.47 11.29 34.69
N PRO A 337 6.16 10.89 35.78
CA PRO A 337 7.33 11.60 36.29
C PRO A 337 8.39 11.86 35.21
N GLY A 338 8.69 13.14 34.99
CA GLY A 338 9.72 13.56 34.03
C GLY A 338 9.31 13.46 32.54
N LEU A 339 8.05 13.11 32.22
CA LEU A 339 7.58 12.96 30.86
C LEU A 339 6.37 13.86 30.58
N GLN A 340 6.60 15.17 30.67
CA GLN A 340 5.63 16.16 30.21
C GLN A 340 5.92 16.59 28.78
N ARG A 341 4.87 16.70 27.95
CA ARG A 341 5.00 17.13 26.56
C ARG A 341 3.89 18.11 26.20
N LYS A 342 4.25 19.16 25.47
CA LYS A 342 3.26 20.10 24.96
C LYS A 342 2.26 19.37 24.04
N TRP A 343 1.02 19.83 24.02
CA TRP A 343 -0.04 19.21 23.24
C TRP A 343 0.34 18.90 21.78
N ASN A 344 1.08 19.80 21.12
CA ASN A 344 1.46 19.69 19.70
C ASN A 344 2.78 18.95 19.45
N GLU A 345 3.49 18.51 20.48
CA GLU A 345 4.69 17.68 20.34
C GLU A 345 4.38 16.22 20.04
N ILE A 346 3.14 15.80 20.27
CA ILE A 346 2.70 14.45 19.89
C ILE A 346 2.62 14.33 18.37
N GLN A 347 3.42 13.42 17.79
CA GLN A 347 3.53 13.21 16.36
C GLN A 347 2.89 11.88 15.95
N ASN A 348 2.66 11.68 14.64
CA ASN A 348 2.10 10.43 14.10
C ASN A 348 3.20 9.35 13.96
N THR A 349 3.96 9.11 15.03
CA THR A 349 4.97 8.06 15.14
C THR A 349 4.45 6.92 16.00
N THR A 350 4.94 5.70 15.77
CA THR A 350 4.55 4.52 16.57
C THR A 350 4.80 4.73 18.08
N LYS A 351 5.89 5.42 18.43
CA LYS A 351 6.23 5.74 19.82
C LYS A 351 5.20 6.67 20.46
N ASP A 352 4.87 7.77 19.78
CA ASP A 352 3.96 8.78 20.34
C ASP A 352 2.51 8.28 20.38
N ILE A 353 2.07 7.54 19.36
CA ILE A 353 0.77 6.88 19.35
C ILE A 353 0.65 5.95 20.56
N ARG A 354 1.66 5.11 20.81
CA ARG A 354 1.66 4.18 21.97
C ARG A 354 1.63 4.91 23.30
N VAL A 355 2.39 5.98 23.45
CA VAL A 355 2.41 6.79 24.68
C VAL A 355 1.05 7.41 24.92
N LEU A 356 0.46 8.05 23.89
CA LEU A 356 -0.86 8.69 24.00
C LEU A 356 -1.97 7.68 24.25
N SER A 357 -1.97 6.54 23.54
CA SER A 357 -2.96 5.49 23.73
C SER A 357 -2.91 4.91 25.14
N ASN A 358 -1.70 4.56 25.63
CA ASN A 358 -1.54 4.05 26.98
C ASN A 358 -1.99 5.07 28.03
N TYR A 359 -1.69 6.35 27.85
CA TYR A 359 -2.15 7.39 28.74
C TYR A 359 -3.68 7.44 28.80
N LEU A 360 -4.37 7.50 27.66
CA LEU A 360 -5.82 7.53 27.61
C LEU A 360 -6.45 6.28 28.25
N LEU A 361 -5.88 5.10 28.01
CA LEU A 361 -6.35 3.85 28.61
C LEU A 361 -6.18 3.81 30.14
N ILE A 362 -5.05 4.33 30.65
CA ILE A 362 -4.81 4.43 32.09
C ILE A 362 -5.81 5.42 32.70
N GLN A 363 -5.98 6.60 32.11
CA GLN A 363 -6.93 7.61 32.60
C GLN A 363 -8.37 7.08 32.56
N TYR A 364 -8.76 6.40 31.49
CA TYR A 364 -10.07 5.78 31.38
C TYR A 364 -10.30 4.73 32.48
N ARG A 365 -9.34 3.86 32.73
CA ARG A 365 -9.44 2.86 33.81
C ARG A 365 -9.56 3.53 35.18
N THR A 366 -8.79 4.57 35.42
CA THR A 366 -8.78 5.28 36.72
C THR A 366 -10.06 6.08 36.95
N LEU A 367 -10.50 6.84 35.95
CA LEU A 367 -11.60 7.82 36.13
C LEU A 367 -12.99 7.22 35.92
N VAL A 368 -13.09 6.12 35.17
CA VAL A 368 -14.36 5.54 34.75
C VAL A 368 -14.51 4.11 35.27
N TRP A 369 -13.61 3.20 34.87
CA TRP A 369 -13.78 1.78 35.11
C TRP A 369 -13.71 1.42 36.61
N ASN A 370 -12.71 1.93 37.35
CA ASN A 370 -12.52 1.60 38.76
C ASN A 370 -13.51 2.32 39.70
N ARG A 371 -14.14 3.44 39.28
CA ARG A 371 -15.12 4.13 40.14
C ARG A 371 -16.41 3.34 40.35
N GLU A 372 -16.83 2.51 39.39
CA GLU A 372 -18.02 1.66 39.56
C GLU A 372 -17.78 0.45 40.49
N VAL A 373 -16.54 -0.06 40.55
CA VAL A 373 -16.20 -1.17 41.44
C VAL A 373 -16.36 -0.74 42.90
N VAL A 374 -15.90 0.49 43.22
CA VAL A 374 -16.01 1.05 44.58
C VAL A 374 -17.47 1.46 44.92
N GLY A 375 -18.26 1.89 43.94
CA GLY A 375 -19.67 2.29 44.14
C GLY A 375 -20.64 1.10 44.32
N ASN A 376 -20.27 -0.10 43.89
CA ASN A 376 -21.07 -1.34 44.06
C ASN A 376 -20.74 -2.08 45.37
N GLU A 377 -19.63 -1.81 46.03
CA GLU A 377 -19.28 -2.38 47.34
C GLU A 377 -19.91 -1.61 48.52
N THR A 378 -20.51 -0.46 48.25
CA THR A 378 -21.14 0.42 49.27
C THR A 378 -22.67 0.47 49.22
N ARG A 379 -23.31 -0.48 48.53
CA ARG A 379 -24.77 -0.64 48.53
C ARG A 379 -25.20 -1.99 49.10
#